data_51f3c8427f4842c4251228841660dbc5
#
_entry.id   51f3c8427f4842c4251228841660dbc5
#
_cell.length_a   1.000
_cell.length_b   1.000
_cell.length_c   1.000
_cell.angle_alpha   90.00
_cell.angle_beta   90.00
_cell.angle_gamma   90.00
#
_symmetry.space_group_name_H-M   'P 1'
#
loop_
_entity.id
_entity.type
_entity.pdbx_description
1 polymer ?
#
loop_
_entity_poly.entity_id
_entity_poly.type
_entity_poly.pdbx_seq_one_letter_code
_entity_poly.pdbx_strand_id
1 'polypeptide(L)'
;MSRAIRNIAIIAHVDHGKTTLVDKLLQQSGTFAAHQHIAERVMDSNDLEKERGITILAKNCAVQYEGTHINIVDTPGHADFGGEVERVLSMVDSVLLLVDAVEGPMPQTRFVTKKALALGLKPIVVINKIDRPGARPDFVINATFDLFDKLGATDEQLDFPVVYASALNGYAMLDPKEKSENMRPLFDAILKHVPARAGDPDGPLQLQISSLDYSSFVGKIGIGRITRGRIKPGQDVLVLDGDKPPKKARVNQVLGFVGLERVQMDVAEAGDIVLINGIEEVGVGVTIADINQPEALPMLTVDEPTLTMNFQVNTSPFAGQEGKFVTSRQIRERLDRELRSNVAMRVEDTDDTDVFLVSGRGELHLTILLETMRREGYELAVGKPRVVIKEINGEKCEPIEMLTVDVEEVHQGAVMQALGERRGELQDMQSDGRGRVRLDYRIPARGLIGFQSDFMTMTRGTGLKSSVFDEYAPIRSEATSRRNGVLISAEQGEAVAYALWKLQDRGRMFVSPGDRLYMGMVIGIHSRDNDLVVNPIKGKQLTNVRSSGTDEAVTLVPPIQLTLESAIEFIDDDELVEITPKCIRIRKRFLLEHERKRASKAAA
;
A
#
# COMPACT_ATOMS: atom_id res chain seq x y z
N MET A 1 5.08 17.06 -38.13
CA MET A 1 3.86 17.43 -37.37
C MET A 1 4.07 16.90 -35.95
N SER A 2 3.84 17.74 -34.94
CA SER A 2 3.95 17.28 -33.54
C SER A 2 2.86 16.24 -33.26
N ARG A 3 3.24 15.15 -32.63
CA ARG A 3 2.35 14.04 -32.24
C ARG A 3 1.35 14.55 -31.20
N ALA A 4 0.06 14.29 -31.39
CA ALA A 4 -0.94 14.64 -30.38
C ALA A 4 -0.79 13.67 -29.19
N ILE A 5 -0.68 14.22 -27.96
CA ILE A 5 -0.45 13.44 -26.73
C ILE A 5 -1.51 13.81 -25.70
N ARG A 6 -1.97 12.83 -24.91
CA ARG A 6 -2.78 12.98 -23.70
C ARG A 6 -2.19 12.13 -22.59
N ASN A 7 -2.09 12.68 -21.39
CA ASN A 7 -1.57 11.99 -20.22
C ASN A 7 -2.66 11.90 -19.17
N ILE A 8 -3.07 10.71 -18.81
CA ILE A 8 -4.14 10.47 -17.82
C ILE A 8 -3.69 9.49 -16.75
N ALA A 9 -4.14 9.70 -15.52
CA ALA A 9 -4.06 8.71 -14.45
C ALA A 9 -5.44 8.11 -14.18
N ILE A 10 -5.49 6.83 -13.82
CA ILE A 10 -6.74 6.17 -13.44
C ILE A 10 -6.77 5.99 -11.92
N ILE A 11 -7.79 6.56 -11.29
CA ILE A 11 -8.06 6.48 -9.85
C ILE A 11 -9.30 5.63 -9.66
N ALA A 12 -9.22 4.61 -8.80
CA ALA A 12 -10.37 3.78 -8.45
C ALA A 12 -10.23 3.21 -7.05
N HIS A 13 -11.36 2.90 -6.43
CA HIS A 13 -11.37 2.01 -5.27
C HIS A 13 -11.09 0.56 -5.72
N VAL A 14 -10.63 -0.27 -4.77
CA VAL A 14 -10.48 -1.72 -4.97
C VAL A 14 -11.82 -2.27 -5.49
N ASP A 15 -11.77 -3.19 -6.42
CA ASP A 15 -12.93 -3.82 -7.07
C ASP A 15 -13.87 -2.92 -7.87
N HIS A 16 -13.62 -1.62 -8.02
CA HIS A 16 -14.40 -0.76 -8.93
C HIS A 16 -14.15 -1.05 -10.42
N GLY A 17 -13.21 -1.95 -10.74
CA GLY A 17 -12.98 -2.44 -12.10
C GLY A 17 -11.91 -1.70 -12.88
N LYS A 18 -10.92 -1.10 -12.18
CA LYS A 18 -9.79 -0.36 -12.78
C LYS A 18 -9.02 -1.19 -13.79
N THR A 19 -8.50 -2.35 -13.38
CA THR A 19 -7.72 -3.26 -14.24
C THR A 19 -8.54 -3.71 -15.45
N THR A 20 -9.81 -4.07 -15.24
CA THR A 20 -10.71 -4.47 -16.33
C THR A 20 -10.95 -3.34 -17.34
N LEU A 21 -11.08 -2.09 -16.85
CA LEU A 21 -11.23 -0.93 -17.75
C LEU A 21 -9.98 -0.73 -18.59
N VAL A 22 -8.79 -0.75 -17.99
CA VAL A 22 -7.52 -0.60 -18.70
C VAL A 22 -7.33 -1.71 -19.72
N ASP A 23 -7.62 -2.95 -19.38
CA ASP A 23 -7.57 -4.08 -20.32
C ASP A 23 -8.46 -3.85 -21.54
N LYS A 24 -9.70 -3.33 -21.34
CA LYS A 24 -10.62 -3.02 -22.44
C LYS A 24 -10.16 -1.84 -23.28
N LEU A 25 -9.58 -0.80 -22.68
CA LEU A 25 -8.97 0.29 -23.42
C LEU A 25 -7.80 -0.18 -24.26
N LEU A 26 -6.92 -1.02 -23.73
CA LEU A 26 -5.82 -1.64 -24.46
C LEU A 26 -6.32 -2.50 -25.64
N GLN A 27 -7.33 -3.34 -25.40
CA GLN A 27 -7.91 -4.22 -26.43
C GLN A 27 -8.58 -3.44 -27.57
N GLN A 28 -9.32 -2.38 -27.26
CA GLN A 28 -10.14 -1.66 -28.24
C GLN A 28 -9.46 -0.46 -28.89
N SER A 29 -8.27 -0.06 -28.43
CA SER A 29 -7.50 1.04 -29.00
C SER A 29 -6.89 0.74 -30.37
N GLY A 30 -6.85 -0.53 -30.80
CA GLY A 30 -6.15 -0.96 -32.02
C GLY A 30 -4.62 -0.99 -31.89
N THR A 31 -4.10 -0.82 -30.69
CA THR A 31 -2.64 -0.85 -30.43
C THR A 31 -2.04 -2.25 -30.61
N PHE A 32 -2.85 -3.29 -30.43
CA PHE A 32 -2.45 -4.69 -30.60
C PHE A 32 -3.01 -5.29 -31.88
N ALA A 33 -2.23 -6.17 -32.53
CA ALA A 33 -2.71 -6.92 -33.68
C ALA A 33 -3.88 -7.83 -33.27
N ALA A 34 -4.86 -8.00 -34.14
CA ALA A 34 -6.10 -8.76 -33.92
C ALA A 34 -5.91 -10.23 -33.46
N HIS A 35 -4.69 -10.75 -33.47
CA HIS A 35 -4.32 -12.12 -33.10
C HIS A 35 -3.53 -12.22 -31.79
N GLN A 36 -3.20 -11.09 -31.14
CA GLN A 36 -2.54 -11.11 -29.82
C GLN A 36 -3.59 -11.30 -28.74
N HIS A 37 -3.63 -12.48 -28.13
CA HIS A 37 -4.37 -12.71 -26.89
C HIS A 37 -3.70 -11.93 -25.75
N ILE A 38 -4.33 -10.85 -25.32
CA ILE A 38 -3.94 -10.14 -24.10
C ILE A 38 -4.48 -10.98 -22.94
N ALA A 39 -3.61 -11.42 -22.05
CA ALA A 39 -4.03 -12.10 -20.82
C ALA A 39 -4.93 -11.16 -19.99
N GLU A 40 -5.90 -11.71 -19.30
CA GLU A 40 -6.71 -10.93 -18.37
C GLU A 40 -5.83 -10.40 -17.21
N ARG A 41 -6.09 -9.19 -16.73
CA ARG A 41 -5.32 -8.49 -15.69
C ARG A 41 -3.85 -8.27 -16.04
N VAL A 42 -3.60 -7.82 -17.24
CA VAL A 42 -2.24 -7.60 -17.75
C VAL A 42 -1.46 -6.57 -16.91
N MET A 43 -2.15 -5.60 -16.31
CA MET A 43 -1.53 -4.60 -15.43
C MET A 43 -1.13 -5.16 -14.06
N ASP A 44 -1.77 -6.22 -13.57
CA ASP A 44 -1.44 -6.85 -12.28
C ASP A 44 -0.32 -7.89 -12.47
N SER A 45 0.90 -7.44 -12.66
CA SER A 45 2.05 -8.32 -12.91
C SER A 45 2.67 -8.93 -11.64
N ASN A 46 2.40 -8.35 -10.48
CA ASN A 46 2.91 -8.82 -9.19
C ASN A 46 1.91 -9.79 -8.54
N ASP A 47 2.39 -10.95 -8.09
CA ASP A 47 1.56 -11.95 -7.43
C ASP A 47 0.87 -11.41 -6.17
N LEU A 48 1.53 -10.52 -5.41
CA LEU A 48 0.94 -9.85 -4.25
C LEU A 48 -0.23 -8.93 -4.63
N GLU A 49 -0.13 -8.22 -5.77
CA GLU A 49 -1.24 -7.39 -6.26
C GLU A 49 -2.45 -8.25 -6.64
N LYS A 50 -2.21 -9.39 -7.30
CA LYS A 50 -3.28 -10.34 -7.68
C LYS A 50 -3.96 -10.95 -6.47
N GLU A 51 -3.18 -11.38 -5.48
CA GLU A 51 -3.69 -12.00 -4.25
C GLU A 51 -4.49 -11.03 -3.39
N ARG A 52 -4.03 -9.77 -3.30
CA ARG A 52 -4.64 -8.73 -2.47
C ARG A 52 -5.70 -7.91 -3.19
N GLY A 53 -5.76 -7.98 -4.52
CA GLY A 53 -6.66 -7.18 -5.35
C GLY A 53 -6.36 -5.69 -5.35
N ILE A 54 -5.14 -5.26 -4.96
CA ILE A 54 -4.74 -3.85 -4.89
C ILE A 54 -3.57 -3.57 -5.81
N THR A 55 -3.51 -2.36 -6.38
CA THR A 55 -2.32 -1.86 -7.06
C THR A 55 -1.32 -1.35 -6.03
N ILE A 56 -0.10 -1.89 -6.04
CA ILE A 56 0.99 -1.54 -5.13
C ILE A 56 1.94 -0.54 -5.80
N LEU A 57 2.33 -0.84 -7.05
CA LEU A 57 3.23 0.00 -7.84
C LEU A 57 2.49 0.62 -9.02
N ALA A 58 2.78 1.89 -9.26
CA ALA A 58 2.29 2.58 -10.45
C ALA A 58 2.85 1.93 -11.72
N LYS A 59 2.01 1.77 -12.72
CA LYS A 59 2.38 1.22 -14.01
C LYS A 59 1.94 2.13 -15.14
N ASN A 60 2.78 2.19 -16.16
CA ASN A 60 2.52 3.00 -17.33
C ASN A 60 2.17 2.10 -18.51
N CYS A 61 1.15 2.48 -19.25
CA CYS A 61 0.86 1.94 -20.57
C CYS A 61 0.46 3.07 -21.51
N ALA A 62 0.43 2.80 -22.80
CA ALA A 62 0.00 3.78 -23.77
C ALA A 62 -0.83 3.14 -24.89
N VAL A 63 -1.82 3.88 -25.37
CA VAL A 63 -2.68 3.46 -26.46
C VAL A 63 -2.68 4.50 -27.56
N GLN A 64 -2.98 4.07 -28.79
CA GLN A 64 -3.17 4.94 -29.94
C GLN A 64 -4.67 5.00 -30.26
N TYR A 65 -5.22 6.19 -30.33
CA TYR A 65 -6.61 6.39 -30.75
C TYR A 65 -6.74 7.64 -31.62
N GLU A 66 -7.27 7.50 -32.83
CA GLU A 66 -7.46 8.58 -33.82
C GLU A 66 -6.22 9.47 -34.02
N GLY A 67 -5.03 8.84 -34.12
CA GLY A 67 -3.75 9.54 -34.29
C GLY A 67 -3.21 10.22 -33.05
N THR A 68 -3.90 10.12 -31.92
CA THR A 68 -3.46 10.64 -30.62
C THR A 68 -2.82 9.51 -29.78
N HIS A 69 -1.69 9.81 -29.17
CA HIS A 69 -1.05 8.95 -28.19
C HIS A 69 -1.58 9.28 -26.79
N ILE A 70 -2.17 8.30 -26.13
CA ILE A 70 -2.75 8.45 -24.80
C ILE A 70 -1.91 7.61 -23.84
N ASN A 71 -1.13 8.27 -22.99
CA ASN A 71 -0.45 7.64 -21.87
C ASN A 71 -1.44 7.44 -20.71
N ILE A 72 -1.49 6.23 -20.20
CA ILE A 72 -2.34 5.84 -19.09
C ILE A 72 -1.42 5.40 -17.95
N VAL A 73 -1.53 6.09 -16.82
CA VAL A 73 -0.77 5.75 -15.61
C VAL A 73 -1.74 5.14 -14.61
N ASP A 74 -1.49 3.88 -14.26
CA ASP A 74 -2.24 3.18 -13.22
C ASP A 74 -1.73 3.63 -11.85
N THR A 75 -2.62 4.11 -10.97
CA THR A 75 -2.26 4.65 -9.66
C THR A 75 -2.66 3.69 -8.54
N PRO A 76 -1.80 3.51 -7.50
CA PRO A 76 -2.23 2.88 -6.26
C PRO A 76 -3.42 3.60 -5.64
N GLY A 77 -4.39 2.83 -5.12
CA GLY A 77 -5.57 3.40 -4.47
C GLY A 77 -5.39 3.63 -2.96
N HIS A 78 -4.42 2.97 -2.33
CA HIS A 78 -4.24 2.98 -0.89
C HIS A 78 -3.34 4.13 -0.43
N ALA A 79 -3.71 4.79 0.69
CA ALA A 79 -2.98 5.94 1.22
C ALA A 79 -1.53 5.63 1.64
N ASP A 80 -1.23 4.38 2.03
CA ASP A 80 0.13 3.93 2.36
C ASP A 80 1.12 4.07 1.19
N PHE A 81 0.61 4.13 -0.05
CA PHE A 81 1.38 4.38 -1.27
C PHE A 81 1.27 5.83 -1.75
N GLY A 82 0.92 6.76 -0.86
CA GLY A 82 0.71 8.17 -1.19
C GLY A 82 1.87 8.83 -1.90
N GLY A 83 3.12 8.46 -1.58
CA GLY A 83 4.29 8.94 -2.29
C GLY A 83 4.36 8.53 -3.75
N GLU A 84 3.85 7.32 -4.10
CA GLU A 84 3.69 6.89 -5.49
C GLU A 84 2.62 7.72 -6.20
N VAL A 85 1.48 7.93 -5.53
CA VAL A 85 0.35 8.69 -6.07
C VAL A 85 0.75 10.11 -6.42
N GLU A 86 1.42 10.84 -5.54
CA GLU A 86 1.85 12.22 -5.78
C GLU A 86 2.77 12.34 -6.99
N ARG A 87 3.71 11.41 -7.11
CA ARG A 87 4.66 11.34 -8.23
C ARG A 87 3.97 11.04 -9.56
N VAL A 88 3.03 10.10 -9.55
CA VAL A 88 2.24 9.78 -10.75
C VAL A 88 1.41 10.95 -11.20
N LEU A 89 0.71 11.61 -10.27
CA LEU A 89 -0.15 12.75 -10.59
C LEU A 89 0.63 13.94 -11.15
N SER A 90 1.91 14.08 -10.83
CA SER A 90 2.77 15.12 -11.42
C SER A 90 3.07 14.90 -12.92
N MET A 91 2.89 13.68 -13.43
CA MET A 91 3.16 13.34 -14.83
C MET A 91 1.95 13.49 -15.76
N VAL A 92 0.74 13.67 -15.21
CA VAL A 92 -0.51 13.63 -15.99
C VAL A 92 -1.19 14.99 -16.08
N ASP A 93 -2.11 15.12 -17.03
CA ASP A 93 -2.86 16.34 -17.29
C ASP A 93 -4.31 16.26 -16.79
N SER A 94 -4.81 15.05 -16.55
CA SER A 94 -6.16 14.77 -16.06
C SER A 94 -6.22 13.42 -15.38
N VAL A 95 -7.31 13.17 -14.66
CA VAL A 95 -7.56 11.89 -13.99
C VAL A 95 -8.90 11.31 -14.41
N LEU A 96 -8.95 9.99 -14.60
CA LEU A 96 -10.19 9.24 -14.71
C LEU A 96 -10.54 8.71 -13.31
N LEU A 97 -11.57 9.26 -12.69
CA LEU A 97 -12.10 8.75 -11.43
C LEU A 97 -13.16 7.69 -11.72
N LEU A 98 -12.82 6.44 -11.45
CA LEU A 98 -13.71 5.30 -11.65
C LEU A 98 -14.52 5.03 -10.40
N VAL A 99 -15.83 5.08 -10.51
CA VAL A 99 -16.77 4.90 -9.39
C VAL A 99 -17.77 3.79 -9.74
N ASP A 100 -18.03 2.88 -8.80
CA ASP A 100 -19.05 1.83 -8.96
C ASP A 100 -20.46 2.44 -8.95
N ALA A 101 -21.29 2.05 -9.92
CA ALA A 101 -22.66 2.56 -10.07
C ALA A 101 -23.60 2.20 -8.92
N VAL A 102 -23.28 1.20 -8.12
CA VAL A 102 -24.07 0.74 -6.96
C VAL A 102 -23.55 1.34 -5.66
N GLU A 103 -22.24 1.27 -5.46
CA GLU A 103 -21.57 1.65 -4.19
C GLU A 103 -21.32 3.15 -4.08
N GLY A 104 -21.00 3.82 -5.20
CA GLY A 104 -20.62 5.23 -5.21
C GLY A 104 -19.15 5.45 -4.81
N PRO A 105 -18.74 6.69 -4.50
CA PRO A 105 -17.37 7.02 -4.13
C PRO A 105 -17.04 6.46 -2.74
N MET A 106 -15.99 5.62 -2.69
CA MET A 106 -15.57 4.92 -1.49
C MET A 106 -14.42 5.65 -0.75
N PRO A 107 -14.20 5.37 0.55
CA PRO A 107 -13.22 6.11 1.37
C PRO A 107 -11.80 6.17 0.80
N GLN A 108 -11.30 5.09 0.19
CA GLN A 108 -9.93 5.03 -0.32
C GLN A 108 -9.67 6.00 -1.49
N THR A 109 -10.67 6.28 -2.32
CA THR A 109 -10.52 7.21 -3.44
C THR A 109 -10.38 8.66 -2.98
N ARG A 110 -10.82 8.98 -1.76
CA ARG A 110 -10.80 10.34 -1.19
C ARG A 110 -9.39 10.94 -1.16
N PHE A 111 -8.40 10.14 -0.73
CA PHE A 111 -7.00 10.60 -0.66
C PHE A 111 -6.44 10.99 -2.04
N VAL A 112 -6.52 10.07 -2.99
CA VAL A 112 -5.97 10.28 -4.35
C VAL A 112 -6.70 11.41 -5.06
N THR A 113 -8.04 11.50 -4.89
CA THR A 113 -8.86 12.58 -5.42
C THR A 113 -8.46 13.94 -4.82
N LYS A 114 -8.28 14.03 -3.49
CA LYS A 114 -7.82 15.27 -2.83
C LYS A 114 -6.50 15.75 -3.40
N LYS A 115 -5.52 14.84 -3.58
CA LYS A 115 -4.23 15.19 -4.17
C LYS A 115 -4.35 15.63 -5.63
N ALA A 116 -5.17 14.96 -6.43
CA ALA A 116 -5.41 15.32 -7.83
C ALA A 116 -6.05 16.72 -7.95
N LEU A 117 -7.07 17.01 -7.13
CA LEU A 117 -7.73 18.31 -7.11
C LEU A 117 -6.79 19.44 -6.66
N ALA A 118 -5.96 19.18 -5.63
CA ALA A 118 -4.96 20.13 -5.13
C ALA A 118 -3.88 20.48 -6.18
N LEU A 119 -3.57 19.55 -7.10
CA LEU A 119 -2.68 19.79 -8.25
C LEU A 119 -3.37 20.51 -9.41
N GLY A 120 -4.65 20.87 -9.28
CA GLY A 120 -5.42 21.54 -10.33
C GLY A 120 -5.87 20.63 -11.48
N LEU A 121 -5.74 19.30 -11.33
CA LEU A 121 -6.16 18.36 -12.36
C LEU A 121 -7.69 18.36 -12.48
N LYS A 122 -8.19 18.31 -13.73
CA LYS A 122 -9.62 18.22 -14.01
C LYS A 122 -10.02 16.76 -14.14
N PRO A 123 -10.91 16.24 -13.27
CA PRO A 123 -11.32 14.85 -13.32
C PRO A 123 -12.37 14.58 -14.41
N ILE A 124 -12.31 13.40 -15.01
CA ILE A 124 -13.41 12.78 -15.75
C ILE A 124 -13.96 11.67 -14.88
N VAL A 125 -15.25 11.72 -14.54
CA VAL A 125 -15.89 10.70 -13.71
C VAL A 125 -16.43 9.58 -14.59
N VAL A 126 -15.98 8.35 -14.34
CA VAL A 126 -16.44 7.16 -15.05
C VAL A 126 -17.27 6.30 -14.09
N ILE A 127 -18.58 6.28 -14.30
CA ILE A 127 -19.52 5.46 -13.52
C ILE A 127 -19.53 4.06 -14.14
N ASN A 128 -18.81 3.14 -13.49
CA ASN A 128 -18.64 1.78 -13.98
C ASN A 128 -19.68 0.81 -13.39
N LYS A 129 -19.81 -0.34 -14.03
CA LYS A 129 -20.75 -1.42 -13.66
C LYS A 129 -22.21 -0.98 -13.75
N ILE A 130 -22.51 -0.14 -14.74
CA ILE A 130 -23.86 0.35 -15.01
C ILE A 130 -24.85 -0.78 -15.36
N ASP A 131 -24.34 -1.94 -15.75
CA ASP A 131 -25.08 -3.17 -16.05
C ASP A 131 -25.56 -3.91 -14.82
N ARG A 132 -25.07 -3.57 -13.61
CA ARG A 132 -25.47 -4.26 -12.38
C ARG A 132 -26.91 -3.95 -11.96
N PRO A 133 -27.65 -4.96 -11.47
CA PRO A 133 -28.92 -4.73 -10.80
C PRO A 133 -28.72 -3.79 -9.59
N GLY A 134 -29.51 -2.73 -9.53
CA GLY A 134 -29.40 -1.74 -8.45
C GLY A 134 -28.43 -0.57 -8.75
N ALA A 135 -27.88 -0.47 -9.95
CA ALA A 135 -27.14 0.70 -10.39
C ALA A 135 -27.99 1.99 -10.24
N ARG A 136 -27.38 3.05 -9.68
CA ARG A 136 -28.04 4.34 -9.37
C ARG A 136 -27.15 5.51 -9.75
N PRO A 137 -26.94 5.72 -11.04
CA PRO A 137 -25.98 6.69 -11.54
C PRO A 137 -26.21 8.11 -11.01
N ASP A 138 -27.48 8.57 -10.92
CA ASP A 138 -27.79 9.91 -10.41
C ASP A 138 -27.35 10.11 -8.95
N PHE A 139 -27.53 9.08 -8.12
CA PHE A 139 -27.03 9.09 -6.74
C PHE A 139 -25.49 9.17 -6.71
N VAL A 140 -24.81 8.41 -7.57
CA VAL A 140 -23.35 8.36 -7.61
C VAL A 140 -22.78 9.69 -8.08
N ILE A 141 -23.41 10.35 -9.04
CA ILE A 141 -23.02 11.71 -9.51
C ILE A 141 -23.10 12.70 -8.35
N ASN A 142 -24.23 12.74 -7.66
CA ASN A 142 -24.44 13.66 -6.53
C ASN A 142 -23.45 13.38 -5.40
N ALA A 143 -23.25 12.12 -5.03
CA ALA A 143 -22.27 11.73 -4.00
C ALA A 143 -20.82 12.06 -4.39
N THR A 144 -20.49 12.00 -5.69
CA THR A 144 -19.17 12.41 -6.21
C THR A 144 -19.02 13.93 -6.19
N PHE A 145 -20.05 14.65 -6.54
CA PHE A 145 -20.09 16.11 -6.44
C PHE A 145 -19.88 16.57 -4.99
N ASP A 146 -20.63 16.01 -4.04
CA ASP A 146 -20.50 16.30 -2.62
C ASP A 146 -19.10 15.96 -2.09
N LEU A 147 -18.49 14.87 -2.59
CA LEU A 147 -17.12 14.52 -2.26
C LEU A 147 -16.14 15.59 -2.75
N PHE A 148 -16.25 16.05 -3.99
CA PHE A 148 -15.35 17.04 -4.57
C PHE A 148 -15.47 18.40 -3.85
N ASP A 149 -16.70 18.83 -3.58
CA ASP A 149 -16.96 20.06 -2.83
C ASP A 149 -16.30 20.00 -1.43
N LYS A 150 -16.49 18.91 -0.68
CA LYS A 150 -15.83 18.69 0.62
C LYS A 150 -14.30 18.63 0.56
N LEU A 151 -13.76 18.24 -0.59
CA LEU A 151 -12.30 18.20 -0.81
C LEU A 151 -11.73 19.53 -1.28
N GLY A 152 -12.58 20.57 -1.43
CA GLY A 152 -12.18 21.92 -1.83
C GLY A 152 -11.93 22.06 -3.33
N ALA A 153 -12.69 21.34 -4.16
CA ALA A 153 -12.63 21.48 -5.61
C ALA A 153 -13.04 22.88 -6.05
N THR A 154 -12.43 23.36 -7.14
CA THR A 154 -12.83 24.60 -7.80
C THR A 154 -14.12 24.41 -8.61
N ASP A 155 -14.83 25.51 -8.94
CA ASP A 155 -16.03 25.45 -9.78
C ASP A 155 -15.78 24.70 -11.10
N GLU A 156 -14.59 24.90 -11.71
CA GLU A 156 -14.20 24.18 -12.93
C GLU A 156 -13.99 22.68 -12.74
N GLN A 157 -13.60 22.25 -11.53
CA GLN A 157 -13.45 20.84 -11.18
C GLN A 157 -14.77 20.21 -10.78
N LEU A 158 -15.72 21.00 -10.27
CA LEU A 158 -17.09 20.57 -9.99
C LEU A 158 -17.94 20.37 -11.25
N ASP A 159 -17.59 21.05 -12.36
CA ASP A 159 -18.20 20.84 -13.69
C ASP A 159 -17.49 19.70 -14.44
N PHE A 160 -17.45 18.54 -13.81
CA PHE A 160 -16.76 17.37 -14.36
C PHE A 160 -17.62 16.63 -15.41
N PRO A 161 -17.03 16.18 -16.54
CA PRO A 161 -17.71 15.30 -17.48
C PRO A 161 -17.94 13.91 -16.88
N VAL A 162 -19.10 13.33 -17.21
CA VAL A 162 -19.50 11.98 -16.77
C VAL A 162 -19.56 11.04 -17.95
N VAL A 163 -18.99 9.84 -17.78
CA VAL A 163 -19.07 8.72 -18.73
C VAL A 163 -19.62 7.50 -17.97
N TYR A 164 -20.59 6.83 -18.55
CA TYR A 164 -21.15 5.60 -18.00
C TYR A 164 -20.51 4.42 -18.69
N ALA A 165 -20.12 3.39 -17.94
CA ALA A 165 -19.39 2.27 -18.51
C ALA A 165 -19.77 0.92 -17.88
N SER A 166 -19.63 -0.13 -18.66
CA SER A 166 -19.47 -1.51 -18.18
C SER A 166 -18.13 -2.03 -18.68
N ALA A 167 -17.11 -1.90 -17.84
CA ALA A 167 -15.77 -2.39 -18.18
C ALA A 167 -15.77 -3.89 -18.47
N LEU A 168 -16.56 -4.68 -17.72
CA LEU A 168 -16.69 -6.12 -17.94
C LEU A 168 -17.20 -6.44 -19.35
N ASN A 169 -18.26 -5.75 -19.78
CA ASN A 169 -18.89 -5.98 -21.09
C ASN A 169 -18.19 -5.17 -22.22
N GLY A 170 -17.28 -4.26 -21.89
CA GLY A 170 -16.43 -3.54 -22.84
C GLY A 170 -17.13 -2.41 -23.59
N TYR A 171 -18.09 -1.70 -22.98
CA TYR A 171 -18.75 -0.55 -23.57
C TYR A 171 -18.81 0.67 -22.64
N ALA A 172 -18.91 1.85 -23.22
CA ALA A 172 -19.12 3.10 -22.55
C ALA A 172 -20.16 3.96 -23.29
N MET A 173 -20.81 4.91 -22.59
CA MET A 173 -21.83 5.80 -23.14
C MET A 173 -21.80 7.14 -22.42
N LEU A 174 -22.26 8.21 -23.10
CA LEU A 174 -22.37 9.55 -22.49
C LEU A 174 -23.77 9.79 -21.89
N ASP A 175 -24.79 9.11 -22.39
CA ASP A 175 -26.15 9.10 -21.84
C ASP A 175 -26.55 7.64 -21.50
N PRO A 176 -27.04 7.34 -20.29
CA PRO A 176 -27.50 5.98 -19.93
C PRO A 176 -28.62 5.42 -20.81
N LYS A 177 -29.30 6.27 -21.57
CA LYS A 177 -30.39 5.88 -22.49
C LYS A 177 -29.88 5.46 -23.87
N GLU A 178 -28.62 5.78 -24.20
CA GLU A 178 -28.00 5.39 -25.45
C GLU A 178 -27.48 3.95 -25.37
N LYS A 179 -27.47 3.26 -26.49
CA LYS A 179 -26.83 1.95 -26.62
C LYS A 179 -25.46 2.11 -27.22
N SER A 180 -24.45 1.56 -26.56
CA SER A 180 -23.09 1.49 -27.04
C SER A 180 -22.57 0.07 -26.93
N GLU A 181 -21.71 -0.34 -27.87
CA GLU A 181 -21.10 -1.67 -27.94
C GLU A 181 -19.58 -1.66 -27.71
N ASN A 182 -19.00 -0.45 -27.50
CA ASN A 182 -17.56 -0.31 -27.37
C ASN A 182 -17.17 0.87 -26.46
N MET A 183 -15.87 1.04 -26.22
CA MET A 183 -15.30 2.09 -25.36
C MET A 183 -15.08 3.44 -26.09
N ARG A 184 -15.47 3.59 -27.35
CA ARG A 184 -15.29 4.85 -28.10
C ARG A 184 -15.76 6.08 -27.36
N PRO A 185 -16.96 6.13 -26.76
CA PRO A 185 -17.42 7.30 -26.04
C PRO A 185 -16.48 7.75 -24.91
N LEU A 186 -15.77 6.80 -24.25
CA LEU A 186 -14.75 7.14 -23.24
C LEU A 186 -13.49 7.72 -23.90
N PHE A 187 -13.01 7.14 -25.01
CA PHE A 187 -11.89 7.71 -25.75
C PHE A 187 -12.19 9.12 -26.26
N ASP A 188 -13.38 9.35 -26.81
CA ASP A 188 -13.81 10.65 -27.31
C ASP A 188 -13.89 11.68 -26.15
N ALA A 189 -14.38 11.26 -24.98
CA ALA A 189 -14.38 12.09 -23.78
C ALA A 189 -12.95 12.45 -23.34
N ILE A 190 -12.00 11.51 -23.39
CA ILE A 190 -10.58 11.77 -23.10
C ILE A 190 -10.02 12.80 -24.09
N LEU A 191 -10.24 12.61 -25.40
CA LEU A 191 -9.74 13.56 -26.40
C LEU A 191 -10.33 14.96 -26.26
N LYS A 192 -11.59 15.05 -25.86
CA LYS A 192 -12.32 16.31 -25.69
C LYS A 192 -11.95 17.07 -24.43
N HIS A 193 -11.82 16.39 -23.31
CA HIS A 193 -11.74 17.02 -21.99
C HIS A 193 -10.32 17.02 -21.39
N VAL A 194 -9.44 16.09 -21.78
CA VAL A 194 -8.04 16.13 -21.34
C VAL A 194 -7.30 17.18 -22.16
N PRO A 195 -6.59 18.13 -21.53
CA PRO A 195 -5.83 19.12 -22.24
C PRO A 195 -4.86 18.50 -23.24
N ALA A 196 -4.74 19.12 -24.42
CA ALA A 196 -3.70 18.77 -25.35
C ALA A 196 -2.34 19.09 -24.72
N ARG A 197 -1.32 18.35 -25.17
CA ARG A 197 0.08 18.53 -24.79
C ARG A 197 0.41 19.97 -24.40
N ALA A 198 0.87 20.17 -23.17
CA ALA A 198 1.47 21.40 -22.71
C ALA A 198 3.00 21.33 -22.87
N GLY A 199 3.62 22.43 -23.29
CA GLY A 199 5.07 22.59 -23.35
C GLY A 199 5.60 22.89 -24.76
N ASP A 200 6.71 23.62 -24.80
CA ASP A 200 7.42 24.00 -26.02
C ASP A 200 8.46 22.92 -26.39
N PRO A 201 8.27 22.21 -27.52
CA PRO A 201 9.22 21.18 -27.95
C PRO A 201 10.55 21.76 -28.46
N ASP A 202 10.59 23.02 -28.82
CA ASP A 202 11.78 23.67 -29.37
C ASP A 202 12.60 24.43 -28.30
N GLY A 203 12.08 24.50 -27.06
CA GLY A 203 12.77 25.11 -25.93
C GLY A 203 13.89 24.22 -25.35
N PRO A 204 14.69 24.73 -24.39
CA PRO A 204 15.71 23.93 -23.73
C PRO A 204 15.10 22.79 -22.92
N LEU A 205 15.78 21.62 -22.96
CA LEU A 205 15.30 20.40 -22.31
C LEU A 205 15.02 20.58 -20.83
N GLN A 206 13.87 20.07 -20.41
CA GLN A 206 13.43 19.99 -19.03
C GLN A 206 12.59 18.71 -18.83
N LEU A 207 13.16 17.73 -18.15
CA LEU A 207 12.54 16.44 -17.84
C LEU A 207 12.65 16.19 -16.34
N GLN A 208 11.52 16.04 -15.65
CA GLN A 208 11.51 15.68 -14.23
C GLN A 208 11.32 14.18 -14.06
N ILE A 209 12.17 13.57 -13.24
CA ILE A 209 12.07 12.16 -12.88
C ILE A 209 11.08 12.00 -11.74
N SER A 210 10.00 11.30 -12.00
CA SER A 210 8.92 11.05 -11.03
C SER A 210 8.98 9.66 -10.41
N SER A 211 9.54 8.68 -11.12
CA SER A 211 9.67 7.31 -10.62
C SER A 211 10.99 6.68 -11.03
N LEU A 212 11.42 5.69 -10.30
CA LEU A 212 12.64 4.93 -10.57
C LEU A 212 12.30 3.46 -10.79
N ASP A 213 13.02 2.86 -11.73
CA ASP A 213 13.04 1.41 -11.94
C ASP A 213 14.49 0.93 -12.00
N TYR A 214 14.71 -0.36 -11.94
CA TYR A 214 16.03 -0.95 -11.97
C TYR A 214 16.06 -2.20 -12.84
N SER A 215 17.04 -2.27 -13.72
CA SER A 215 17.33 -3.46 -14.51
C SER A 215 18.77 -3.93 -14.25
N SER A 216 18.97 -5.23 -14.10
CA SER A 216 20.31 -5.81 -13.95
C SER A 216 21.22 -5.56 -15.16
N PHE A 217 20.65 -5.24 -16.35
CA PHE A 217 21.39 -5.01 -17.58
C PHE A 217 21.77 -3.55 -17.82
N VAL A 218 20.84 -2.62 -17.51
CA VAL A 218 21.03 -1.18 -17.82
C VAL A 218 21.17 -0.31 -16.58
N GLY A 219 21.07 -0.90 -15.39
CA GLY A 219 21.14 -0.21 -14.13
C GLY A 219 19.86 0.55 -13.78
N LYS A 220 20.01 1.74 -13.20
CA LYS A 220 18.89 2.62 -12.85
C LYS A 220 18.21 3.16 -14.10
N ILE A 221 16.87 3.19 -14.05
CA ILE A 221 16.00 3.75 -15.07
C ILE A 221 15.18 4.86 -14.43
N GLY A 222 15.29 6.07 -14.92
CA GLY A 222 14.43 7.19 -14.52
C GLY A 222 13.19 7.22 -15.41
N ILE A 223 12.02 7.33 -14.81
CA ILE A 223 10.73 7.50 -15.50
C ILE A 223 10.23 8.90 -15.18
N GLY A 224 9.90 9.66 -16.22
CA GLY A 224 9.44 11.02 -16.01
C GLY A 224 8.78 11.63 -17.24
N ARG A 225 8.24 12.84 -17.03
CA ARG A 225 7.60 13.62 -18.09
C ARG A 225 8.53 14.72 -18.59
N ILE A 226 8.63 14.85 -19.90
CA ILE A 226 9.29 15.99 -20.54
C ILE A 226 8.34 17.17 -20.47
N THR A 227 8.71 18.21 -19.73
CA THR A 227 7.92 19.45 -19.64
C THR A 227 8.24 20.39 -20.78
N ARG A 228 9.49 20.43 -21.24
CA ARG A 228 9.96 21.31 -22.31
C ARG A 228 11.10 20.64 -23.08
N GLY A 229 11.22 20.98 -24.36
CA GLY A 229 12.34 20.54 -25.20
C GLY A 229 12.19 19.12 -25.74
N ARG A 230 13.31 18.59 -26.19
CA ARG A 230 13.45 17.24 -26.75
C ARG A 230 14.64 16.52 -26.14
N ILE A 231 14.55 15.19 -26.07
CA ILE A 231 15.61 14.31 -25.63
C ILE A 231 15.86 13.19 -26.65
N LYS A 232 17.14 12.84 -26.83
CA LYS A 232 17.59 11.79 -27.77
C LYS A 232 18.53 10.82 -27.07
N PRO A 233 18.62 9.56 -27.55
CA PRO A 233 19.69 8.65 -27.13
C PRO A 233 21.07 9.26 -27.42
N GLY A 234 22.01 9.07 -26.52
CA GLY A 234 23.38 9.60 -26.62
C GLY A 234 23.54 11.09 -26.31
N GLN A 235 22.48 11.79 -25.90
CA GLN A 235 22.53 13.22 -25.57
C GLN A 235 23.22 13.44 -24.22
N ASP A 236 24.11 14.45 -24.21
CA ASP A 236 24.68 14.95 -22.96
C ASP A 236 23.70 15.93 -22.29
N VAL A 237 23.54 15.78 -20.98
CA VAL A 237 22.55 16.52 -20.16
C VAL A 237 23.15 16.95 -18.83
N LEU A 238 22.48 17.86 -18.14
CA LEU A 238 22.76 18.20 -16.73
C LEU A 238 21.73 17.57 -15.82
N VAL A 239 22.20 16.99 -14.74
CA VAL A 239 21.41 16.46 -13.62
C VAL A 239 21.35 17.52 -12.54
N LEU A 240 20.15 18.02 -12.25
CA LEU A 240 19.88 19.04 -11.24
C LEU A 240 19.11 18.39 -10.08
N ASP A 241 19.76 18.28 -8.92
CA ASP A 241 19.25 17.60 -7.72
C ASP A 241 19.20 18.58 -6.54
N GLY A 242 18.15 19.38 -6.46
CA GLY A 242 17.96 20.40 -5.44
C GLY A 242 19.13 21.37 -5.36
N ASP A 243 19.68 21.55 -4.16
CA ASP A 243 20.83 22.45 -3.91
C ASP A 243 22.19 21.82 -4.22
N LYS A 244 22.24 20.58 -4.70
CA LYS A 244 23.49 19.92 -5.06
C LYS A 244 24.09 20.52 -6.33
N PRO A 245 25.42 20.52 -6.48
CA PRO A 245 26.06 21.05 -7.69
C PRO A 245 25.60 20.25 -8.91
N PRO A 246 25.30 20.95 -10.04
CA PRO A 246 24.89 20.30 -11.29
C PRO A 246 25.93 19.30 -11.78
N LYS A 247 25.50 18.12 -12.22
CA LYS A 247 26.38 17.08 -12.73
C LYS A 247 26.09 16.78 -14.20
N LYS A 248 27.17 16.69 -15.00
CA LYS A 248 27.03 16.25 -16.40
C LYS A 248 26.82 14.75 -16.45
N ALA A 249 25.89 14.33 -17.30
CA ALA A 249 25.60 12.94 -17.55
C ALA A 249 25.27 12.74 -19.03
N ARG A 250 25.24 11.46 -19.47
CA ARG A 250 24.86 11.08 -20.82
C ARG A 250 23.72 10.09 -20.78
N VAL A 251 22.69 10.37 -21.55
CA VAL A 251 21.54 9.47 -21.71
C VAL A 251 21.91 8.37 -22.70
N ASN A 252 21.87 7.11 -22.29
CA ASN A 252 22.17 6.00 -23.20
C ASN A 252 20.97 5.68 -24.09
N GLN A 253 19.79 5.47 -23.49
CA GLN A 253 18.57 5.13 -24.20
C GLN A 253 17.42 6.01 -23.73
N VAL A 254 16.49 6.25 -24.65
CA VAL A 254 15.19 6.86 -24.40
C VAL A 254 14.13 5.87 -24.84
N LEU A 255 13.25 5.48 -23.94
CA LEU A 255 12.18 4.51 -24.20
C LEU A 255 10.83 5.17 -23.94
N GLY A 256 9.83 4.82 -24.74
CA GLY A 256 8.43 5.16 -24.53
C GLY A 256 7.59 3.90 -24.34
N PHE A 257 6.28 4.08 -24.17
CA PHE A 257 5.35 2.97 -24.05
C PHE A 257 4.53 2.80 -25.34
N VAL A 258 4.33 1.55 -25.75
CA VAL A 258 3.36 1.14 -26.78
C VAL A 258 2.62 -0.08 -26.23
N GLY A 259 1.35 0.07 -25.88
CA GLY A 259 0.70 -0.89 -25.03
C GLY A 259 1.42 -0.94 -23.69
N LEU A 260 1.89 -2.11 -23.30
CA LEU A 260 2.69 -2.35 -22.08
C LEU A 260 4.20 -2.46 -22.38
N GLU A 261 4.58 -2.51 -23.66
CA GLU A 261 5.96 -2.70 -24.06
C GLU A 261 6.75 -1.39 -24.01
N ARG A 262 8.02 -1.50 -23.63
CA ARG A 262 9.00 -0.42 -23.65
C ARG A 262 9.69 -0.40 -25.00
N VAL A 263 9.45 0.63 -25.78
CA VAL A 263 9.97 0.75 -27.15
C VAL A 263 10.98 1.90 -27.23
N GLN A 264 12.12 1.64 -27.87
CA GLN A 264 13.14 2.66 -28.06
C GLN A 264 12.62 3.78 -28.97
N MET A 265 12.88 5.03 -28.56
CA MET A 265 12.52 6.22 -29.29
C MET A 265 13.78 6.92 -29.81
N ASP A 266 13.77 7.35 -31.07
CA ASP A 266 14.85 8.16 -31.64
C ASP A 266 14.83 9.57 -31.09
N VAL A 267 13.65 10.12 -30.82
CA VAL A 267 13.41 11.43 -30.23
C VAL A 267 12.13 11.40 -29.40
N ALA A 268 12.19 11.90 -28.18
CA ALA A 268 11.02 12.20 -27.38
C ALA A 268 10.95 13.72 -27.13
N GLU A 269 9.73 14.24 -27.00
CA GLU A 269 9.52 15.69 -26.93
C GLU A 269 8.55 16.08 -25.81
N ALA A 270 8.47 17.36 -25.49
CA ALA A 270 7.62 17.89 -24.43
C ALA A 270 6.24 17.23 -24.45
N GLY A 271 5.73 16.80 -23.30
CA GLY A 271 4.49 16.04 -23.13
C GLY A 271 4.66 14.52 -23.11
N ASP A 272 5.76 13.95 -23.62
CA ASP A 272 6.01 12.52 -23.54
C ASP A 272 6.36 12.09 -22.11
N ILE A 273 5.86 10.91 -21.70
CA ILE A 273 6.33 10.17 -20.52
C ILE A 273 7.34 9.16 -21.03
N VAL A 274 8.58 9.28 -20.55
CA VAL A 274 9.72 8.50 -21.04
C VAL A 274 10.46 7.79 -19.94
N LEU A 275 11.17 6.72 -20.32
CA LEU A 275 12.16 6.06 -19.50
C LEU A 275 13.53 6.40 -20.05
N ILE A 276 14.45 6.80 -19.18
CA ILE A 276 15.84 7.07 -19.55
C ILE A 276 16.79 6.25 -18.70
N ASN A 277 17.89 5.80 -19.27
CA ASN A 277 18.98 5.13 -18.56
C ASN A 277 20.35 5.70 -18.93
N GLY A 278 21.40 5.24 -18.25
CA GLY A 278 22.77 5.73 -18.42
C GLY A 278 23.19 6.79 -17.39
N ILE A 279 22.29 7.22 -16.53
CA ILE A 279 22.56 8.22 -15.48
C ILE A 279 22.58 7.51 -14.12
N GLU A 280 23.78 7.37 -13.52
CA GLU A 280 23.95 6.64 -12.24
C GLU A 280 23.29 7.35 -11.06
N GLU A 281 23.35 8.67 -11.03
CA GLU A 281 22.88 9.52 -9.93
C GLU A 281 21.43 10.01 -10.13
N VAL A 282 20.66 9.33 -10.96
CA VAL A 282 19.25 9.67 -11.11
C VAL A 282 18.47 9.36 -9.82
N GLY A 283 17.70 10.34 -9.37
CA GLY A 283 16.81 10.28 -8.20
C GLY A 283 15.40 10.76 -8.55
N VAL A 284 14.44 10.51 -7.66
CA VAL A 284 13.10 11.08 -7.79
C VAL A 284 13.12 12.58 -7.49
N GLY A 285 12.37 13.37 -8.28
CA GLY A 285 12.34 14.82 -8.20
C GLY A 285 13.48 15.53 -8.95
N VAL A 286 14.49 14.78 -9.35
CA VAL A 286 15.63 15.32 -10.12
C VAL A 286 15.16 15.83 -11.49
N THR A 287 15.69 16.98 -11.90
CA THR A 287 15.47 17.52 -13.25
C THR A 287 16.65 17.19 -14.15
N ILE A 288 16.37 16.59 -15.30
CA ILE A 288 17.31 16.41 -16.39
C ILE A 288 17.13 17.58 -17.34
N ALA A 289 18.18 18.39 -17.47
CA ALA A 289 18.12 19.69 -18.13
C ALA A 289 19.12 19.82 -19.29
N ASP A 290 18.89 20.83 -20.13
CA ASP A 290 19.83 21.25 -21.17
C ASP A 290 21.15 21.73 -20.55
N ILE A 291 22.27 21.43 -21.22
CA ILE A 291 23.60 21.81 -20.71
C ILE A 291 23.83 23.33 -20.75
N ASN A 292 23.29 23.99 -21.78
CA ASN A 292 23.58 25.41 -22.03
C ASN A 292 22.61 26.33 -21.28
N GLN A 293 21.39 25.87 -21.06
CA GLN A 293 20.34 26.61 -20.36
C GLN A 293 19.67 25.71 -19.30
N PRO A 294 20.39 25.35 -18.25
CA PRO A 294 19.87 24.49 -17.20
C PRO A 294 18.85 25.25 -16.35
N GLU A 295 17.67 24.66 -16.20
CA GLU A 295 16.60 25.18 -15.36
C GLU A 295 15.94 24.02 -14.60
N ALA A 296 16.02 24.07 -13.27
CA ALA A 296 15.44 23.06 -12.41
C ALA A 296 13.92 23.26 -12.25
N LEU A 297 13.18 22.17 -12.27
CA LEU A 297 11.79 22.15 -11.81
C LEU A 297 11.75 22.08 -10.27
N PRO A 298 10.66 22.55 -9.63
CA PRO A 298 10.48 22.37 -8.20
C PRO A 298 10.61 20.90 -7.82
N MET A 299 11.34 20.63 -6.73
CA MET A 299 11.50 19.26 -6.24
C MET A 299 10.13 18.65 -5.90
N LEU A 300 9.93 17.41 -6.30
CA LEU A 300 8.75 16.66 -5.88
C LEU A 300 8.86 16.39 -4.37
N THR A 301 7.90 16.89 -3.62
CA THR A 301 7.80 16.60 -2.20
C THR A 301 7.12 15.25 -2.03
N VAL A 302 7.79 14.34 -1.34
CA VAL A 302 7.18 13.07 -0.90
C VAL A 302 6.92 13.20 0.57
N ASP A 303 5.68 12.93 0.99
CA ASP A 303 5.35 12.94 2.41
C ASP A 303 6.27 12.00 3.19
N GLU A 304 6.67 12.39 4.37
CA GLU A 304 7.58 11.63 5.21
C GLU A 304 6.93 10.38 5.81
N PRO A 305 7.73 9.35 6.16
CA PRO A 305 7.25 8.18 6.88
C PRO A 305 6.57 8.55 8.20
N THR A 306 5.50 7.86 8.53
CA THR A 306 4.75 8.04 9.79
C THR A 306 4.90 6.88 10.77
N LEU A 307 5.28 5.70 10.27
CA LEU A 307 5.52 4.49 11.06
C LEU A 307 6.95 4.01 10.91
N THR A 308 7.46 3.41 11.97
CA THR A 308 8.78 2.78 12.02
C THR A 308 8.72 1.42 12.70
N MET A 309 9.59 0.51 12.28
CA MET A 309 9.66 -0.85 12.80
C MET A 309 11.12 -1.34 12.81
N ASN A 310 11.51 -2.07 13.83
CA ASN A 310 12.81 -2.73 13.87
C ASN A 310 12.78 -3.99 13.01
N PHE A 311 13.68 -4.07 12.04
CA PHE A 311 14.01 -5.28 11.29
C PHE A 311 15.33 -5.83 11.82
N GLN A 312 15.35 -7.07 12.25
CA GLN A 312 16.53 -7.65 12.87
C GLN A 312 16.79 -9.08 12.44
N VAL A 313 18.02 -9.52 12.62
CA VAL A 313 18.38 -10.92 12.42
C VAL A 313 17.53 -11.81 13.33
N ASN A 314 17.05 -12.94 12.81
CA ASN A 314 16.36 -13.92 13.61
C ASN A 314 17.36 -14.67 14.48
N THR A 315 17.19 -14.57 15.80
CA THR A 315 18.04 -15.23 16.81
C THR A 315 17.30 -16.33 17.57
N SER A 316 16.19 -16.84 17.02
CA SER A 316 15.43 -17.92 17.62
C SER A 316 16.20 -19.25 17.55
N PRO A 317 15.83 -20.26 18.37
CA PRO A 317 16.42 -21.61 18.29
C PRO A 317 16.21 -22.28 16.92
N PHE A 318 15.31 -21.79 16.08
CA PHE A 318 15.05 -22.30 14.73
C PHE A 318 15.67 -21.43 13.63
N ALA A 319 16.48 -20.43 14.00
CA ALA A 319 17.12 -19.54 13.04
C ALA A 319 17.95 -20.30 12.01
N GLY A 320 17.85 -19.92 10.74
CA GLY A 320 18.60 -20.48 9.62
C GLY A 320 18.12 -21.86 9.14
N GLN A 321 17.04 -22.41 9.69
CA GLN A 321 16.52 -23.70 9.24
C GLN A 321 15.61 -23.60 8.00
N GLU A 322 15.03 -22.45 7.76
CA GLU A 322 14.01 -22.26 6.73
C GLU A 322 14.38 -21.19 5.70
N GLY A 323 15.15 -20.16 6.09
CA GLY A 323 15.60 -19.08 5.22
C GLY A 323 16.91 -19.35 4.51
N LYS A 324 17.07 -18.78 3.32
CA LYS A 324 18.34 -18.76 2.56
C LYS A 324 19.22 -17.57 2.94
N PHE A 325 18.59 -16.44 3.23
CA PHE A 325 19.23 -15.17 3.56
C PHE A 325 18.91 -14.82 5.00
N VAL A 326 19.88 -14.94 5.90
CA VAL A 326 19.67 -14.89 7.35
C VAL A 326 20.60 -13.92 8.08
N THR A 327 21.59 -13.33 7.37
CA THR A 327 22.59 -12.47 7.99
C THR A 327 22.20 -10.99 7.91
N SER A 328 22.69 -10.18 8.87
CA SER A 328 22.47 -8.73 8.87
C SER A 328 22.94 -8.07 7.57
N ARG A 329 24.08 -8.48 7.04
CA ARG A 329 24.58 -7.99 5.75
C ARG A 329 23.60 -8.23 4.59
N GLN A 330 23.05 -9.46 4.49
CA GLN A 330 22.09 -9.79 3.44
C GLN A 330 20.79 -9.00 3.58
N ILE A 331 20.29 -8.81 4.81
CA ILE A 331 19.11 -7.99 5.10
C ILE A 331 19.40 -6.54 4.70
N ARG A 332 20.55 -5.98 5.08
CA ARG A 332 20.95 -4.61 4.72
C ARG A 332 21.05 -4.42 3.21
N GLU A 333 21.71 -5.31 2.50
CA GLU A 333 21.82 -5.27 1.04
C GLU A 333 20.44 -5.32 0.35
N ARG A 334 19.47 -6.07 0.93
CA ARG A 334 18.10 -6.11 0.41
C ARG A 334 17.36 -4.80 0.67
N LEU A 335 17.50 -4.24 1.86
CA LEU A 335 16.91 -2.93 2.20
C LEU A 335 17.50 -1.81 1.35
N ASP A 336 18.81 -1.80 1.11
CA ASP A 336 19.46 -0.85 0.21
C ASP A 336 18.97 -0.97 -1.23
N ARG A 337 18.65 -2.19 -1.68
CA ARG A 337 18.02 -2.40 -2.99
C ARG A 337 16.63 -1.78 -3.05
N GLU A 338 15.83 -1.93 -2.00
CA GLU A 338 14.51 -1.32 -1.91
C GLU A 338 14.59 0.21 -1.96
N LEU A 339 15.51 0.82 -1.23
CA LEU A 339 15.71 2.27 -1.21
C LEU A 339 16.06 2.88 -2.58
N ARG A 340 16.53 2.08 -3.54
CA ARG A 340 16.84 2.57 -4.88
C ARG A 340 15.59 2.98 -5.68
N SER A 341 14.45 2.36 -5.39
CA SER A 341 13.17 2.63 -6.08
C SER A 341 12.12 3.22 -5.15
N ASN A 342 12.16 2.90 -3.86
CA ASN A 342 11.17 3.29 -2.86
C ASN A 342 11.63 4.49 -2.05
N VAL A 343 11.28 5.69 -2.49
CA VAL A 343 11.68 6.95 -1.82
C VAL A 343 10.82 7.30 -0.59
N ALA A 344 9.69 6.64 -0.42
CA ALA A 344 8.82 6.82 0.75
C ALA A 344 9.28 6.00 1.97
N MET A 345 10.39 5.27 1.84
CA MET A 345 10.98 4.46 2.89
C MET A 345 12.30 5.06 3.36
N ARG A 346 12.59 4.91 4.65
CA ARG A 346 13.90 5.22 5.25
C ARG A 346 14.41 4.01 6.00
N VAL A 347 15.72 3.80 5.95
CA VAL A 347 16.41 2.75 6.71
C VAL A 347 17.58 3.40 7.44
N GLU A 348 17.58 3.27 8.75
CA GLU A 348 18.59 3.81 9.63
C GLU A 348 19.28 2.65 10.36
N ASP A 349 20.61 2.74 10.48
CA ASP A 349 21.39 1.83 11.30
C ASP A 349 21.17 2.18 12.78
N THR A 350 21.17 1.18 13.65
CA THR A 350 21.06 1.37 15.10
C THR A 350 22.41 1.08 15.76
N ASP A 351 22.51 1.28 17.07
CA ASP A 351 23.71 0.90 17.86
C ASP A 351 23.97 -0.61 17.81
N ASP A 352 22.96 -1.41 17.50
CA ASP A 352 23.06 -2.85 17.28
C ASP A 352 23.16 -3.15 15.77
N THR A 353 24.29 -3.70 15.36
CA THR A 353 24.58 -4.02 13.94
C THR A 353 23.63 -5.06 13.32
N ASP A 354 22.89 -5.77 14.13
CA ASP A 354 21.91 -6.76 13.70
C ASP A 354 20.47 -6.22 13.65
N VAL A 355 20.28 -4.91 13.94
CA VAL A 355 18.97 -4.25 13.99
C VAL A 355 18.97 -3.02 13.10
N PHE A 356 18.01 -2.95 12.18
CA PHE A 356 17.75 -1.81 11.30
C PHE A 356 16.41 -1.17 11.64
N LEU A 357 16.39 0.16 11.71
CA LEU A 357 15.17 0.92 11.88
C LEU A 357 14.60 1.23 10.49
N VAL A 358 13.48 0.61 10.15
CA VAL A 358 12.83 0.77 8.85
C VAL A 358 11.56 1.59 9.03
N SER A 359 11.47 2.71 8.33
CA SER A 359 10.34 3.63 8.39
C SER A 359 9.59 3.65 7.07
N GLY A 360 8.25 3.64 7.14
CA GLY A 360 7.33 3.66 6.00
C GLY A 360 6.09 4.51 6.27
N ARG A 361 5.26 4.66 5.25
CA ARG A 361 4.04 5.49 5.30
C ARG A 361 2.93 4.87 6.15
N GLY A 362 2.87 3.54 6.22
CA GLY A 362 1.83 2.82 6.95
C GLY A 362 2.18 1.35 7.15
N GLU A 363 1.31 0.63 7.87
CA GLU A 363 1.50 -0.80 8.17
C GLU A 363 1.55 -1.64 6.90
N LEU A 364 0.67 -1.38 5.94
CA LEU A 364 0.60 -2.13 4.69
C LEU A 364 1.88 -1.97 3.86
N HIS A 365 2.49 -0.79 3.84
CA HIS A 365 3.75 -0.54 3.14
C HIS A 365 4.87 -1.43 3.70
N LEU A 366 5.03 -1.49 5.03
CA LEU A 366 6.05 -2.31 5.69
C LEU A 366 5.75 -3.82 5.59
N THR A 367 4.48 -4.23 5.69
CA THR A 367 4.10 -5.65 5.59
C THR A 367 4.27 -6.21 4.18
N ILE A 368 4.05 -5.40 3.13
CA ILE A 368 4.34 -5.78 1.75
C ILE A 368 5.83 -6.01 1.53
N LEU A 369 6.68 -5.11 2.06
CA LEU A 369 8.13 -5.33 2.00
C LEU A 369 8.53 -6.64 2.69
N LEU A 370 8.02 -6.89 3.89
CA LEU A 370 8.30 -8.12 4.65
C LEU A 370 7.83 -9.38 3.91
N GLU A 371 6.62 -9.34 3.34
CA GLU A 371 6.09 -10.47 2.57
C GLU A 371 6.90 -10.72 1.30
N THR A 372 7.35 -9.65 0.62
CA THR A 372 8.24 -9.76 -0.54
C THR A 372 9.58 -10.39 -0.14
N MET A 373 10.20 -9.92 0.94
CA MET A 373 11.44 -10.50 1.46
C MET A 373 11.26 -11.97 1.84
N ARG A 374 10.15 -12.31 2.50
CA ARG A 374 9.81 -13.69 2.87
C ARG A 374 9.75 -14.60 1.64
N ARG A 375 9.11 -14.17 0.55
CA ARG A 375 9.00 -14.92 -0.72
C ARG A 375 10.34 -15.02 -1.45
N GLU A 376 11.20 -14.03 -1.32
CA GLU A 376 12.57 -14.06 -1.85
C GLU A 376 13.47 -15.04 -1.06
N GLY A 377 13.03 -15.56 0.09
CA GLY A 377 13.75 -16.52 0.90
C GLY A 377 14.52 -15.93 2.09
N TYR A 378 14.21 -14.70 2.48
CA TYR A 378 14.77 -14.07 3.68
C TYR A 378 14.10 -14.62 4.94
N GLU A 379 14.90 -14.69 6.00
CA GLU A 379 14.47 -14.98 7.36
C GLU A 379 14.93 -13.85 8.27
N LEU A 380 14.00 -13.25 9.00
CA LEU A 380 14.25 -12.13 9.90
C LEU A 380 13.24 -12.10 11.04
N ALA A 381 13.47 -11.25 12.02
CA ALA A 381 12.51 -10.94 13.06
C ALA A 381 12.17 -9.45 13.05
N VAL A 382 10.93 -9.10 13.40
CA VAL A 382 10.50 -7.72 13.48
C VAL A 382 9.85 -7.41 14.83
N GLY A 383 10.04 -6.16 15.26
CA GLY A 383 9.41 -5.65 16.48
C GLY A 383 8.08 -4.96 16.20
N LYS A 384 7.40 -4.53 17.28
CA LYS A 384 6.14 -3.79 17.21
C LYS A 384 6.31 -2.49 16.41
N PRO A 385 5.38 -2.17 15.49
CA PRO A 385 5.35 -0.88 14.82
C PRO A 385 5.20 0.26 15.82
N ARG A 386 5.89 1.37 15.56
CA ARG A 386 5.80 2.59 16.35
C ARG A 386 5.60 3.78 15.44
N VAL A 387 4.89 4.80 15.92
CA VAL A 387 4.77 6.06 15.19
C VAL A 387 6.06 6.87 15.29
N VAL A 388 6.38 7.59 14.22
CA VAL A 388 7.53 8.51 14.20
C VAL A 388 7.16 9.74 15.01
N ILE A 389 7.89 9.98 16.11
CA ILE A 389 7.72 11.16 16.95
C ILE A 389 8.66 12.25 16.45
N LYS A 390 8.15 13.48 16.31
CA LYS A 390 8.94 14.67 15.95
C LYS A 390 8.92 15.68 17.08
N GLU A 391 10.00 16.43 17.21
CA GLU A 391 10.04 17.60 18.06
C GLU A 391 9.75 18.85 17.22
N ILE A 392 8.62 19.50 17.49
CA ILE A 392 8.17 20.71 16.78
C ILE A 392 7.98 21.79 17.83
N ASN A 393 8.71 22.90 17.69
CA ASN A 393 8.69 24.02 18.65
C ASN A 393 9.02 23.61 20.09
N GLY A 394 9.84 22.57 20.30
CA GLY A 394 10.20 22.07 21.63
C GLY A 394 9.19 21.13 22.27
N GLU A 395 8.13 20.76 21.56
CA GLU A 395 7.13 19.79 22.01
C GLU A 395 7.21 18.50 21.18
N LYS A 396 7.05 17.35 21.86
CA LYS A 396 6.96 16.05 21.17
C LYS A 396 5.60 15.92 20.50
N CYS A 397 5.62 15.77 19.19
CA CYS A 397 4.44 15.64 18.34
C CYS A 397 4.36 14.24 17.73
N GLU A 398 3.14 13.73 17.61
CA GLU A 398 2.81 12.47 16.95
C GLU A 398 1.97 12.71 15.70
N PRO A 399 2.02 11.80 14.71
CA PRO A 399 1.20 11.93 13.52
C PRO A 399 -0.28 11.69 13.86
N ILE A 400 -1.13 12.55 13.33
CA ILE A 400 -2.58 12.45 13.39
C ILE A 400 -3.09 12.05 12.01
N GLU A 401 -4.10 11.20 12.00
CA GLU A 401 -4.74 10.74 10.78
C GLU A 401 -6.23 11.08 10.75
N MET A 402 -6.72 11.39 9.56
CA MET A 402 -8.14 11.44 9.25
C MET A 402 -8.58 10.04 8.84
N LEU A 403 -9.31 9.37 9.73
CA LEU A 403 -9.87 8.04 9.52
C LEU A 403 -11.31 8.17 9.03
N THR A 404 -11.61 7.57 7.88
CA THR A 404 -12.97 7.36 7.41
C THR A 404 -13.32 5.89 7.54
N VAL A 405 -14.39 5.57 8.21
CA VAL A 405 -14.97 4.22 8.30
C VAL A 405 -16.36 4.21 7.71
N ASP A 406 -16.68 3.15 6.96
CA ASP A 406 -17.99 2.90 6.38
C ASP A 406 -18.48 1.53 6.87
N VAL A 407 -19.54 1.53 7.66
CA VAL A 407 -20.02 0.35 8.39
C VAL A 407 -21.53 0.22 8.30
N GLU A 408 -22.03 -1.01 8.47
CA GLU A 408 -23.46 -1.23 8.69
C GLU A 408 -23.90 -0.58 10.00
N GLU A 409 -25.09 0.00 10.02
CA GLU A 409 -25.65 0.74 11.14
C GLU A 409 -25.67 -0.09 12.44
N VAL A 410 -25.85 -1.41 12.33
CA VAL A 410 -25.82 -2.35 13.47
C VAL A 410 -24.44 -2.42 14.16
N HIS A 411 -23.36 -2.09 13.47
CA HIS A 411 -21.98 -2.12 13.99
C HIS A 411 -21.50 -0.76 14.47
N GLN A 412 -22.22 0.33 14.18
CA GLN A 412 -21.84 1.71 14.48
C GLN A 412 -21.42 1.90 15.93
N GLY A 413 -22.24 1.46 16.87
CA GLY A 413 -21.99 1.66 18.31
C GLY A 413 -20.69 1.02 18.81
N ALA A 414 -20.41 -0.22 18.37
CA ALA A 414 -19.17 -0.93 18.73
C ALA A 414 -17.94 -0.25 18.15
N VAL A 415 -18.00 0.20 16.89
CA VAL A 415 -16.90 0.90 16.23
C VAL A 415 -16.65 2.27 16.87
N MET A 416 -17.69 3.04 17.16
CA MET A 416 -17.56 4.34 17.83
C MET A 416 -16.93 4.20 19.22
N GLN A 417 -17.33 3.19 20.00
CA GLN A 417 -16.73 2.91 21.29
C GLN A 417 -15.24 2.57 21.16
N ALA A 418 -14.88 1.67 20.25
CA ALA A 418 -13.50 1.25 20.05
C ALA A 418 -12.59 2.41 19.60
N LEU A 419 -13.10 3.30 18.72
CA LEU A 419 -12.37 4.48 18.28
C LEU A 419 -12.24 5.52 19.39
N GLY A 420 -13.26 5.70 20.23
CA GLY A 420 -13.20 6.57 21.41
C GLY A 420 -12.15 6.12 22.44
N GLU A 421 -12.04 4.80 22.70
CA GLU A 421 -11.01 4.22 23.57
C GLU A 421 -9.59 4.45 22.99
N ARG A 422 -9.46 4.53 21.66
CA ARG A 422 -8.22 4.82 20.92
C ARG A 422 -7.96 6.31 20.68
N ARG A 423 -8.72 7.17 21.37
CA ARG A 423 -8.61 8.65 21.30
C ARG A 423 -9.00 9.26 19.95
N GLY A 424 -9.86 8.59 19.21
CA GLY A 424 -10.48 9.17 18.01
C GLY A 424 -11.52 10.24 18.37
N GLU A 425 -11.46 11.37 17.69
CA GLU A 425 -12.40 12.48 17.78
C GLU A 425 -13.32 12.45 16.55
N LEU A 426 -14.62 12.20 16.75
CA LEU A 426 -15.61 12.18 15.67
C LEU A 426 -15.72 13.57 15.06
N GLN A 427 -15.56 13.68 13.75
CA GLN A 427 -15.66 14.92 12.98
C GLN A 427 -16.98 15.03 12.23
N ASP A 428 -17.42 13.93 11.58
CA ASP A 428 -18.65 13.89 10.81
C ASP A 428 -19.27 12.49 10.83
N MET A 429 -20.59 12.44 10.64
CA MET A 429 -21.35 11.20 10.57
C MET A 429 -22.46 11.33 9.53
N GLN A 430 -22.49 10.42 8.56
CA GLN A 430 -23.45 10.42 7.47
C GLN A 430 -24.07 9.04 7.28
N SER A 431 -25.41 8.98 7.28
CA SER A 431 -26.14 7.76 6.94
C SER A 431 -26.54 7.80 5.46
N ASP A 432 -26.44 6.65 4.78
CA ASP A 432 -26.91 6.50 3.39
C ASP A 432 -28.42 6.26 3.29
N GLY A 433 -29.12 6.20 4.43
CA GLY A 433 -30.54 5.89 4.52
C GLY A 433 -30.92 4.45 4.14
N ARG A 434 -29.92 3.56 3.97
CA ARG A 434 -30.10 2.15 3.58
C ARG A 434 -29.40 1.16 4.53
N GLY A 435 -29.04 1.62 5.71
CA GLY A 435 -28.43 0.80 6.74
C GLY A 435 -26.91 0.84 6.77
N ARG A 436 -26.26 1.77 6.06
CA ARG A 436 -24.84 2.04 6.19
C ARG A 436 -24.60 3.45 6.74
N VAL A 437 -23.56 3.57 7.55
CA VAL A 437 -23.11 4.84 8.16
C VAL A 437 -21.64 5.05 7.88
N ARG A 438 -21.31 6.25 7.43
CA ARG A 438 -19.94 6.73 7.27
C ARG A 438 -19.59 7.62 8.45
N LEU A 439 -18.45 7.35 9.06
CA LEU A 439 -17.93 8.09 10.21
C LEU A 439 -16.53 8.62 9.85
N ASP A 440 -16.33 9.92 10.01
CA ASP A 440 -15.03 10.57 9.84
C ASP A 440 -14.46 10.92 11.23
N TYR A 441 -13.25 10.44 11.51
CA TYR A 441 -12.54 10.64 12.78
C TYR A 441 -11.19 11.29 12.56
N ARG A 442 -10.81 12.15 13.49
CA ARG A 442 -9.42 12.60 13.68
C ARG A 442 -8.81 11.77 14.81
N ILE A 443 -7.74 11.03 14.53
CA ILE A 443 -7.21 10.03 15.46
C ILE A 443 -5.66 10.00 15.42
N PRO A 444 -4.97 9.85 16.57
CA PRO A 444 -3.54 9.59 16.57
C PRO A 444 -3.21 8.30 15.83
N ALA A 445 -2.20 8.33 14.91
CA ALA A 445 -1.82 7.16 14.12
C ALA A 445 -1.50 5.93 14.98
N ARG A 446 -0.91 6.11 16.18
CA ARG A 446 -0.69 5.01 17.13
C ARG A 446 -1.97 4.33 17.60
N GLY A 447 -3.11 5.04 17.60
CA GLY A 447 -4.42 4.47 17.93
C GLY A 447 -4.95 3.53 16.84
N LEU A 448 -4.41 3.59 15.63
CA LEU A 448 -4.77 2.72 14.52
C LEU A 448 -3.95 1.44 14.46
N ILE A 449 -2.80 1.38 15.16
CA ILE A 449 -1.99 0.16 15.26
C ILE A 449 -2.83 -0.92 15.93
N GLY A 450 -2.96 -2.07 15.28
CA GLY A 450 -3.78 -3.20 15.74
C GLY A 450 -5.30 -2.99 15.64
N PHE A 451 -5.77 -1.92 15.03
CA PHE A 451 -7.21 -1.66 14.89
C PHE A 451 -7.86 -2.48 13.77
N GLN A 452 -7.11 -2.89 12.74
CA GLN A 452 -7.66 -3.61 11.60
C GLN A 452 -8.33 -4.92 12.00
N SER A 453 -7.66 -5.75 12.80
CA SER A 453 -8.19 -7.04 13.25
C SER A 453 -9.43 -6.88 14.12
N ASP A 454 -9.43 -5.90 15.03
CA ASP A 454 -10.57 -5.57 15.88
C ASP A 454 -11.74 -5.07 15.02
N PHE A 455 -11.47 -4.18 14.08
CA PHE A 455 -12.46 -3.60 13.18
C PHE A 455 -13.15 -4.66 12.31
N MET A 456 -12.37 -5.56 11.69
CA MET A 456 -12.92 -6.65 10.90
C MET A 456 -13.76 -7.61 11.73
N THR A 457 -13.37 -7.86 12.97
CA THR A 457 -14.14 -8.70 13.90
C THR A 457 -15.45 -8.02 14.31
N MET A 458 -15.42 -6.74 14.69
CA MET A 458 -16.60 -5.97 15.09
C MET A 458 -17.61 -5.81 13.96
N THR A 459 -17.13 -5.67 12.73
CA THR A 459 -17.96 -5.47 11.54
C THR A 459 -18.26 -6.76 10.78
N ARG A 460 -17.86 -7.92 11.30
CA ARG A 460 -17.99 -9.24 10.63
C ARG A 460 -17.42 -9.25 9.21
N GLY A 461 -16.39 -8.46 8.96
CA GLY A 461 -15.75 -8.35 7.65
C GLY A 461 -16.43 -7.43 6.64
N THR A 462 -17.56 -6.77 7.00
CA THR A 462 -18.32 -5.91 6.07
C THR A 462 -17.91 -4.43 6.13
N GLY A 463 -17.13 -4.04 7.15
CA GLY A 463 -16.68 -2.68 7.33
C GLY A 463 -15.53 -2.30 6.40
N LEU A 464 -15.53 -1.06 5.95
CA LEU A 464 -14.45 -0.46 5.16
C LEU A 464 -13.83 0.67 5.94
N LYS A 465 -12.51 0.77 5.94
CA LYS A 465 -11.78 1.88 6.53
C LYS A 465 -10.70 2.41 5.60
N SER A 466 -10.41 3.69 5.72
CA SER A 466 -9.27 4.33 5.10
C SER A 466 -8.78 5.45 6.00
N SER A 467 -7.48 5.55 6.20
CA SER A 467 -6.88 6.63 6.96
C SER A 467 -5.88 7.40 6.09
N VAL A 468 -5.75 8.67 6.37
CA VAL A 468 -4.85 9.58 5.65
C VAL A 468 -4.17 10.47 6.67
N PHE A 469 -2.84 10.61 6.54
CA PHE A 469 -2.08 11.56 7.35
C PHE A 469 -2.66 12.97 7.21
N ASP A 470 -2.84 13.65 8.34
CA ASP A 470 -3.33 15.02 8.42
C ASP A 470 -2.20 15.97 8.83
N GLU A 471 -1.75 15.89 10.07
CA GLU A 471 -0.72 16.76 10.62
C GLU A 471 0.05 16.08 11.76
N TYR A 472 1.08 16.74 12.26
CA TYR A 472 1.71 16.40 13.53
C TYR A 472 1.11 17.26 14.66
N ALA A 473 0.65 16.64 15.74
CA ALA A 473 0.11 17.34 16.92
C ALA A 473 0.78 16.85 18.21
N PRO A 474 0.80 17.69 19.27
CA PRO A 474 1.37 17.32 20.56
C PRO A 474 0.76 16.05 21.14
N ILE A 475 1.60 15.20 21.74
CA ILE A 475 1.18 13.95 22.38
C ILE A 475 0.34 14.27 23.62
N ARG A 476 -0.94 13.87 23.61
CA ARG A 476 -1.89 14.17 24.68
C ARG A 476 -2.09 13.08 25.72
N SER A 477 -1.64 11.86 25.47
CA SER A 477 -1.87 10.71 26.37
C SER A 477 -0.89 9.57 26.12
N GLU A 478 -0.79 8.63 27.05
CA GLU A 478 -0.04 7.40 26.86
C GLU A 478 -0.73 6.44 25.88
N ALA A 479 0.06 5.57 25.24
CA ALA A 479 -0.46 4.55 24.33
C ALA A 479 -1.20 3.47 25.13
N THR A 480 -2.33 3.01 24.59
CA THR A 480 -3.03 1.82 25.10
C THR A 480 -2.25 0.56 24.74
N SER A 481 -1.88 -0.24 25.73
CA SER A 481 -1.29 -1.58 25.55
C SER A 481 -2.38 -2.62 25.23
N ARG A 482 -1.98 -3.77 24.70
CA ARG A 482 -2.87 -4.92 24.48
C ARG A 482 -3.56 -5.33 25.81
N ARG A 483 -4.86 -5.64 25.75
CA ARG A 483 -5.66 -6.01 26.93
C ARG A 483 -5.32 -7.39 27.49
N ASN A 484 -4.96 -8.35 26.64
CA ASN A 484 -4.75 -9.73 26.99
C ASN A 484 -3.25 -10.08 26.97
N GLY A 485 -2.81 -10.88 27.96
CA GLY A 485 -1.49 -11.48 27.96
C GLY A 485 -1.38 -12.63 26.96
N VAL A 486 -0.24 -13.31 26.97
CA VAL A 486 0.06 -14.43 26.08
C VAL A 486 0.40 -15.71 26.83
N LEU A 487 0.20 -16.85 26.17
CA LEU A 487 0.65 -18.17 26.59
C LEU A 487 2.04 -18.41 26.02
N ILE A 488 3.02 -18.64 26.86
CA ILE A 488 4.44 -18.77 26.50
C ILE A 488 4.89 -20.20 26.74
N SER A 489 5.55 -20.82 25.75
CA SER A 489 6.12 -22.16 25.92
C SER A 489 7.28 -22.15 26.92
N ALA A 490 7.22 -23.06 27.90
CA ALA A 490 8.24 -23.26 28.92
C ALA A 490 9.43 -24.07 28.40
N GLU A 491 9.23 -24.89 27.37
CA GLU A 491 10.18 -25.90 26.92
C GLU A 491 10.23 -26.02 25.40
N GLN A 492 11.29 -26.68 24.92
CA GLN A 492 11.43 -27.00 23.50
C GLN A 492 10.94 -28.44 23.26
N GLY A 493 10.18 -28.63 22.16
CA GLY A 493 9.65 -29.92 21.76
C GLY A 493 8.52 -29.81 20.76
N GLU A 494 7.75 -30.89 20.61
CA GLU A 494 6.54 -30.88 19.76
C GLU A 494 5.29 -30.73 20.62
N ALA A 495 4.35 -29.93 20.16
CA ALA A 495 3.09 -29.73 20.84
C ALA A 495 2.26 -31.02 20.89
N VAL A 496 1.77 -31.38 22.06
CA VAL A 496 1.00 -32.61 22.29
C VAL A 496 -0.48 -32.27 22.43
N ALA A 497 -1.35 -32.98 21.70
CA ALA A 497 -2.80 -32.76 21.70
C ALA A 497 -3.39 -32.71 23.11
N TYR A 498 -2.98 -33.60 24.01
CA TYR A 498 -3.48 -33.64 25.38
C TYR A 498 -3.09 -32.39 26.19
N ALA A 499 -1.88 -31.84 25.98
CA ALA A 499 -1.43 -30.63 26.65
C ALA A 499 -2.24 -29.42 26.11
N LEU A 500 -2.38 -29.30 24.79
CA LEU A 500 -3.15 -28.21 24.17
C LEU A 500 -4.63 -28.25 24.59
N TRP A 501 -5.21 -29.42 24.71
CA TRP A 501 -6.57 -29.59 25.20
C TRP A 501 -6.78 -29.02 26.61
N LYS A 502 -5.84 -29.24 27.52
CA LYS A 502 -5.87 -28.65 28.86
C LYS A 502 -5.59 -27.15 28.88
N LEU A 503 -4.85 -26.65 27.91
CA LEU A 503 -4.48 -25.25 27.83
C LEU A 503 -5.56 -24.39 27.16
N GLN A 504 -6.46 -24.98 26.37
CA GLN A 504 -7.52 -24.22 25.68
C GLN A 504 -8.51 -23.54 26.66
N ASP A 505 -8.62 -24.00 27.91
CA ASP A 505 -9.38 -23.31 28.96
C ASP A 505 -8.70 -22.02 29.43
N ARG A 506 -7.42 -21.86 29.14
CA ARG A 506 -6.63 -20.67 29.50
C ARG A 506 -6.60 -19.62 28.40
N GLY A 507 -6.96 -20.00 27.17
CA GLY A 507 -6.95 -19.08 26.06
C GLY A 507 -6.99 -19.77 24.69
N ARG A 508 -6.84 -18.99 23.63
CA ARG A 508 -6.87 -19.49 22.25
C ARG A 508 -5.45 -19.74 21.74
N MET A 509 -5.25 -20.88 21.08
CA MET A 509 -3.94 -21.30 20.60
C MET A 509 -3.62 -20.75 19.21
N PHE A 510 -2.32 -20.56 18.93
CA PHE A 510 -1.75 -20.31 17.61
C PHE A 510 -1.16 -21.57 16.98
N VAL A 511 -1.01 -22.63 17.77
CA VAL A 511 -0.28 -23.85 17.40
C VAL A 511 -1.17 -25.08 17.39
N SER A 512 -0.84 -26.02 16.53
CA SER A 512 -1.50 -27.33 16.38
C SER A 512 -0.69 -28.45 17.04
N PRO A 513 -1.28 -29.60 17.33
CA PRO A 513 -0.54 -30.79 17.72
C PRO A 513 0.50 -31.16 16.65
N GLY A 514 1.73 -31.50 17.09
CA GLY A 514 2.85 -31.81 16.21
C GLY A 514 3.70 -30.60 15.79
N ASP A 515 3.26 -29.39 16.07
CA ASP A 515 4.07 -28.20 15.79
C ASP A 515 5.32 -28.18 16.68
N ARG A 516 6.45 -27.82 16.09
CA ARG A 516 7.72 -27.66 16.82
C ARG A 516 7.73 -26.35 17.59
N LEU A 517 8.03 -26.42 18.86
CA LEU A 517 8.03 -25.29 19.78
C LEU A 517 9.41 -25.12 20.43
N TYR A 518 9.70 -23.91 20.88
CA TYR A 518 10.88 -23.63 21.71
C TYR A 518 10.51 -22.74 22.90
N MET A 519 11.38 -22.73 23.90
CA MET A 519 11.21 -21.91 25.11
C MET A 519 11.12 -20.42 24.74
N GLY A 520 10.11 -19.73 25.27
CA GLY A 520 9.87 -18.30 24.97
C GLY A 520 9.05 -18.04 23.72
N MET A 521 8.67 -19.07 22.97
CA MET A 521 7.71 -18.95 21.85
C MET A 521 6.32 -18.66 22.41
N VAL A 522 5.61 -17.72 21.79
CA VAL A 522 4.20 -17.40 22.10
C VAL A 522 3.31 -18.38 21.35
N ILE A 523 2.56 -19.18 22.07
CA ILE A 523 1.74 -20.27 21.53
C ILE A 523 0.24 -19.99 21.54
N GLY A 524 -0.18 -18.85 22.09
CA GLY A 524 -1.59 -18.47 22.14
C GLY A 524 -1.83 -17.19 22.91
N ILE A 525 -3.11 -16.74 22.88
CA ILE A 525 -3.62 -15.58 23.62
C ILE A 525 -4.11 -16.07 24.97
N HIS A 526 -3.66 -15.45 26.06
CA HIS A 526 -4.19 -15.72 27.39
C HIS A 526 -5.54 -15.01 27.58
N SER A 527 -6.47 -15.65 28.27
CA SER A 527 -7.80 -15.08 28.57
C SER A 527 -7.76 -13.94 29.61
N ARG A 528 -6.61 -13.75 30.28
CA ARG A 528 -6.36 -12.68 31.27
C ARG A 528 -5.32 -11.70 30.73
N ASP A 529 -5.13 -10.61 31.45
CA ASP A 529 -4.21 -9.52 31.13
C ASP A 529 -2.71 -9.83 31.33
N ASN A 530 -2.38 -10.90 32.06
CA ASN A 530 -1.00 -11.29 32.36
C ASN A 530 -0.50 -12.42 31.47
N ASP A 531 0.79 -12.42 31.20
CA ASP A 531 1.46 -13.52 30.52
C ASP A 531 1.52 -14.78 31.39
N LEU A 532 1.36 -15.93 30.77
CA LEU A 532 1.40 -17.22 31.43
C LEU A 532 2.36 -18.19 30.74
N VAL A 533 3.38 -18.63 31.48
CA VAL A 533 4.31 -19.67 31.02
C VAL A 533 3.67 -21.04 31.22
N VAL A 534 3.57 -21.82 30.16
CA VAL A 534 2.87 -23.11 30.12
C VAL A 534 3.72 -24.20 29.48
N ASN A 535 3.43 -25.47 29.78
CA ASN A 535 4.10 -26.61 29.17
C ASN A 535 3.18 -27.28 28.12
N PRO A 536 3.37 -27.03 26.82
CA PRO A 536 2.57 -27.60 25.75
C PRO A 536 2.99 -28.97 25.26
N ILE A 537 4.10 -29.52 25.80
CA ILE A 537 4.69 -30.79 25.36
C ILE A 537 4.43 -31.92 26.36
N LYS A 538 3.80 -31.65 27.50
CA LYS A 538 3.57 -32.65 28.54
C LYS A 538 2.47 -33.63 28.14
N GLY A 539 2.87 -34.86 27.80
CA GLY A 539 1.94 -35.95 27.51
C GLY A 539 1.08 -36.40 28.68
N LYS A 540 0.09 -37.22 28.43
CA LYS A 540 -0.69 -37.91 29.46
C LYS A 540 0.22 -38.86 30.21
N GLN A 541 0.35 -38.74 31.52
CA GLN A 541 1.03 -39.74 32.33
C GLN A 541 0.18 -41.03 32.33
N LEU A 542 0.76 -42.12 31.85
CA LEU A 542 0.13 -43.42 31.93
C LEU A 542 0.12 -43.85 33.42
N THR A 543 -1.03 -43.76 34.05
CA THR A 543 -1.25 -44.36 35.35
C THR A 543 -1.78 -45.78 35.17
N ASN A 544 -1.15 -46.76 35.85
CA ASN A 544 -1.52 -48.19 35.84
C ASN A 544 -2.87 -48.46 36.54
N VAL A 545 -3.88 -47.64 36.34
CA VAL A 545 -5.21 -47.89 36.91
C VAL A 545 -6.15 -48.38 35.82
N ARG A 546 -6.71 -49.56 36.03
CA ARG A 546 -7.69 -50.28 35.25
C ARG A 546 -8.95 -49.41 34.94
N SER A 547 -8.92 -48.70 33.86
CA SER A 547 -10.12 -48.22 33.17
C SER A 547 -9.87 -48.26 31.66
N SER A 548 -9.80 -49.45 31.13
CA SER A 548 -9.84 -49.71 29.68
C SER A 548 -11.25 -49.53 29.20
N GLY A 549 -11.72 -48.27 29.01
CA GLY A 549 -13.09 -48.15 28.57
C GLY A 549 -13.52 -46.87 27.93
N THR A 550 -12.91 -45.75 28.24
CA THR A 550 -13.30 -44.46 27.64
C THR A 550 -12.10 -43.55 27.57
N ASP A 551 -11.28 -43.68 26.53
CA ASP A 551 -10.51 -42.54 26.07
C ASP A 551 -11.49 -41.55 25.48
N GLU A 552 -11.87 -40.53 26.25
CA GLU A 552 -12.64 -39.39 25.72
C GLU A 552 -11.85 -38.80 24.57
N ALA A 553 -12.48 -38.71 23.40
CA ALA A 553 -11.86 -38.10 22.24
C ALA A 553 -11.49 -36.66 22.57
N VAL A 554 -10.20 -36.33 22.47
CA VAL A 554 -9.70 -34.98 22.73
C VAL A 554 -10.22 -34.06 21.62
N THR A 555 -11.15 -33.18 21.96
CA THR A 555 -11.68 -32.18 21.03
C THR A 555 -10.91 -30.88 21.21
N LEU A 556 -10.21 -30.44 20.17
CA LEU A 556 -9.46 -29.19 20.16
C LEU A 556 -10.21 -28.11 19.39
N VAL A 557 -10.22 -26.92 19.93
CA VAL A 557 -10.63 -25.72 19.20
C VAL A 557 -9.57 -25.42 18.12
N PRO A 558 -9.96 -25.20 16.87
CA PRO A 558 -9.01 -24.86 15.82
C PRO A 558 -8.13 -23.66 16.21
N PRO A 559 -6.81 -23.72 15.98
CA PRO A 559 -5.91 -22.62 16.31
C PRO A 559 -6.17 -21.41 15.42
N ILE A 560 -5.84 -20.22 15.94
CA ILE A 560 -5.83 -19.00 15.16
C ILE A 560 -4.65 -19.08 14.20
N GLN A 561 -4.92 -19.00 12.89
CA GLN A 561 -3.87 -18.92 11.88
C GLN A 561 -3.30 -17.50 11.87
N LEU A 562 -2.00 -17.37 12.12
CA LEU A 562 -1.31 -16.10 12.07
C LEU A 562 -0.99 -15.73 10.62
N THR A 563 -1.52 -14.61 10.16
CA THR A 563 -1.01 -13.91 8.98
C THR A 563 0.09 -12.94 9.40
N LEU A 564 0.90 -12.45 8.46
CA LEU A 564 1.95 -11.48 8.77
C LEU A 564 1.37 -10.22 9.42
N GLU A 565 0.29 -9.69 8.85
CA GLU A 565 -0.41 -8.52 9.36
C GLU A 565 -0.94 -8.76 10.78
N SER A 566 -1.68 -9.85 10.99
CA SER A 566 -2.26 -10.15 12.30
C SER A 566 -1.19 -10.39 13.38
N ALA A 567 -0.04 -10.96 13.01
CA ALA A 567 1.07 -11.15 13.93
C ALA A 567 1.73 -9.83 14.33
N ILE A 568 1.97 -8.93 13.37
CA ILE A 568 2.57 -7.61 13.60
C ILE A 568 1.65 -6.72 14.44
N GLU A 569 0.34 -6.74 14.16
CA GLU A 569 -0.66 -6.01 14.93
C GLU A 569 -0.81 -6.53 16.37
N PHE A 570 -0.60 -7.84 16.56
CA PHE A 570 -0.82 -8.51 17.84
C PHE A 570 0.30 -8.28 18.84
N ILE A 571 1.57 -8.22 18.40
CA ILE A 571 2.73 -8.21 19.31
C ILE A 571 2.79 -6.97 20.20
N ASP A 572 3.38 -7.14 21.39
CA ASP A 572 3.70 -6.05 22.31
C ASP A 572 5.20 -5.70 22.27
N ASP A 573 5.61 -4.66 23.01
CA ASP A 573 6.97 -4.10 22.98
C ASP A 573 8.09 -5.10 23.37
N ASP A 574 7.74 -6.13 24.14
CA ASP A 574 8.66 -7.19 24.56
C ASP A 574 8.58 -8.46 23.69
N GLU A 575 7.88 -8.38 22.56
CA GLU A 575 7.64 -9.48 21.62
C GLU A 575 8.22 -9.19 20.24
N LEU A 576 8.45 -10.24 19.48
CA LEU A 576 8.96 -10.20 18.11
C LEU A 576 8.16 -11.18 17.25
N VAL A 577 7.93 -10.80 16.00
CA VAL A 577 7.45 -11.71 14.96
C VAL A 577 8.65 -12.30 14.24
N GLU A 578 8.78 -13.60 14.25
CA GLU A 578 9.75 -14.36 13.48
C GLU A 578 9.13 -14.68 12.11
N ILE A 579 9.77 -14.20 11.06
CA ILE A 579 9.30 -14.30 9.67
C ILE A 579 10.26 -15.19 8.90
N THR A 580 9.75 -16.31 8.39
CA THR A 580 10.50 -17.23 7.55
C THR A 580 9.75 -17.53 6.27
N PRO A 581 10.38 -18.08 5.23
CA PRO A 581 9.68 -18.49 4.01
C PRO A 581 8.50 -19.44 4.23
N LYS A 582 8.54 -20.25 5.32
CA LYS A 582 7.53 -21.27 5.60
C LYS A 582 6.56 -20.92 6.71
N CYS A 583 7.00 -20.17 7.73
CA CYS A 583 6.25 -19.96 8.96
C CYS A 583 6.30 -18.51 9.42
N ILE A 584 5.25 -18.10 10.15
CA ILE A 584 5.18 -16.88 10.93
C ILE A 584 4.97 -17.31 12.37
N ARG A 585 5.86 -16.91 13.28
CA ARG A 585 5.82 -17.26 14.70
C ARG A 585 5.98 -15.99 15.54
N ILE A 586 5.39 -15.99 16.72
CA ILE A 586 5.57 -14.91 17.70
C ILE A 586 6.43 -15.46 18.84
N ARG A 587 7.35 -14.64 19.33
CA ARG A 587 8.18 -14.98 20.47
C ARG A 587 8.42 -13.80 21.39
N LYS A 588 8.76 -14.09 22.64
CA LYS A 588 9.29 -13.06 23.53
C LYS A 588 10.70 -12.64 23.08
N ARG A 589 11.03 -11.37 23.28
CA ARG A 589 12.36 -10.82 23.00
C ARG A 589 13.42 -11.56 23.81
N PHE A 590 13.16 -11.75 25.11
CA PHE A 590 13.97 -12.56 25.99
C PHE A 590 13.33 -13.95 26.16
N LEU A 591 14.02 -14.99 25.70
CA LEU A 591 13.47 -16.34 25.68
C LEU A 591 13.38 -16.94 27.10
N LEU A 592 14.35 -16.64 27.97
CA LEU A 592 14.43 -17.18 29.32
C LEU A 592 13.54 -16.37 30.29
N GLU A 593 12.79 -17.06 31.14
CA GLU A 593 11.87 -16.42 32.08
C GLU A 593 12.58 -15.47 33.07
N HIS A 594 13.77 -15.83 33.55
CA HIS A 594 14.52 -14.99 34.46
C HIS A 594 15.04 -13.71 33.81
N GLU A 595 15.35 -13.72 32.50
CA GLU A 595 15.73 -12.53 31.74
C GLU A 595 14.53 -11.60 31.57
N ARG A 596 13.34 -12.13 31.26
CA ARG A 596 12.10 -11.34 31.19
C ARG A 596 11.80 -10.66 32.54
N LYS A 597 11.88 -11.40 33.65
CA LYS A 597 11.69 -10.85 35.00
C LYS A 597 12.72 -9.76 35.35
N ARG A 598 13.97 -9.93 34.90
CA ARG A 598 15.02 -8.91 35.10
C ARG A 598 14.74 -7.66 34.28
N ALA A 599 14.35 -7.80 33.01
CA ALA A 599 14.04 -6.69 32.12
C ALA A 599 12.81 -5.90 32.65
N SER A 600 11.76 -6.57 33.08
CA SER A 600 10.57 -5.92 33.64
C SER A 600 10.87 -5.12 34.92
N LYS A 601 11.78 -5.62 35.78
CA LYS A 601 12.23 -4.90 36.99
C LYS A 601 13.14 -3.70 36.67
N ALA A 602 13.82 -3.72 35.53
CA ALA A 602 14.67 -2.60 35.10
C ALA A 602 13.86 -1.49 34.43
N ALA A 603 12.69 -1.81 33.90
CA ALA A 603 11.77 -0.87 33.25
C ALA A 603 10.76 -0.21 34.22
N ALA A 604 10.52 -0.80 35.41
CA ALA A 604 9.73 -0.26 36.50
C ALA A 604 10.58 0.62 37.42
#